data_5805f0444f1b7d43c58e842ea6feaabc
#
_entry.id   5805f0444f1b7d43c58e842ea6feaabc
#
_cell.length_a   1.000
_cell.length_b   1.000
_cell.length_c   1.000
_cell.angle_alpha   90.00
_cell.angle_beta   90.00
_cell.angle_gamma   90.00
#
_symmetry.space_group_name_H-M   'P 1'
#
loop_
_entity.id
_entity.type
_entity.pdbx_description
1 polymer ?
#
loop_
_entity_poly.entity_id
_entity_poly.type
_entity_poly.pdbx_seq_one_letter_code
_entity_poly.pdbx_strand_id
1 'polypeptide(L)'
;MNVQKVSFIEVSYTNNDDIRILNAILSSWFSDPKILHFTAPNHQYPFKISKWISLSYTDQNIITFCLKLDNWIIGHISMKLNAEEKSAHLFHLIIDEKYRNKGYAKRLVKHVEQKLIDKEKFNRLSLNCVKKNQSALALYQSLGFSIVKEKKHIKMVKDLK
;
A
#
# COMPACT_ATOMS: atom_id res chain seq x y z
N MET A 1 26.65 -18.37 2.68
CA MET A 1 25.48 -17.87 1.94
C MET A 1 24.76 -16.80 2.74
N ASN A 2 24.61 -15.63 2.17
CA ASN A 2 23.87 -14.55 2.82
C ASN A 2 22.38 -14.73 2.56
N VAL A 3 21.65 -15.06 3.64
CA VAL A 3 20.18 -15.11 3.58
C VAL A 3 19.66 -13.70 3.80
N GLN A 4 18.93 -13.16 2.82
CA GLN A 4 18.31 -11.84 2.93
C GLN A 4 17.18 -11.88 3.95
N LYS A 5 17.19 -10.93 4.86
CA LYS A 5 16.18 -10.84 5.92
C LYS A 5 15.06 -9.90 5.49
N VAL A 6 13.83 -10.42 5.49
CA VAL A 6 12.61 -9.63 5.28
C VAL A 6 12.10 -9.16 6.63
N SER A 7 11.80 -7.88 6.73
CA SER A 7 11.16 -7.30 7.91
C SER A 7 10.14 -6.26 7.50
N PHE A 8 9.22 -5.95 8.42
CA PHE A 8 8.18 -4.95 8.22
C PHE A 8 8.33 -3.88 9.29
N ILE A 9 8.30 -2.62 8.87
CA ILE A 9 8.39 -1.49 9.81
C ILE A 9 7.17 -0.59 9.62
N GLU A 10 6.68 -0.03 10.70
CA GLU A 10 5.68 1.02 10.66
C GLU A 10 6.39 2.36 10.51
N VAL A 11 5.92 3.19 9.58
CA VAL A 11 6.44 4.54 9.33
C VAL A 11 5.30 5.54 9.44
N SER A 12 5.64 6.81 9.66
CA SER A 12 4.63 7.85 9.81
C SER A 12 4.97 9.08 8.99
N TYR A 13 3.96 9.60 8.30
CA TYR A 13 4.07 10.87 7.57
C TYR A 13 3.96 12.09 8.49
N THR A 14 3.97 11.88 9.82
CA THR A 14 4.11 12.95 10.81
C THR A 14 5.50 12.97 11.45
N ASN A 15 6.34 11.98 11.14
CA ASN A 15 7.71 11.89 11.64
C ASN A 15 8.68 12.42 10.58
N ASN A 16 9.47 13.43 10.93
CA ASN A 16 10.35 14.10 9.96
C ASN A 16 11.42 13.19 9.36
N ASP A 17 11.97 12.27 10.14
CA ASP A 17 12.97 11.31 9.65
C ASP A 17 12.34 10.34 8.64
N ASP A 18 11.14 9.83 8.96
CA ASP A 18 10.40 8.96 8.05
C ASP A 18 10.06 9.68 6.75
N ILE A 19 9.58 10.93 6.83
CA ILE A 19 9.25 11.73 5.64
C ILE A 19 10.48 11.90 4.75
N ARG A 20 11.63 12.19 5.33
CA ARG A 20 12.88 12.38 4.58
C ARG A 20 13.27 11.11 3.83
N ILE A 21 13.19 9.96 4.49
CA ILE A 21 13.52 8.67 3.89
C ILE A 21 12.51 8.31 2.80
N LEU A 22 11.21 8.46 3.10
CA LEU A 22 10.15 8.14 2.16
C LEU A 22 10.18 9.06 0.93
N ASN A 23 10.50 10.34 1.11
CA ASN A 23 10.62 11.25 -0.02
C ASN A 23 11.70 10.79 -1.00
N ALA A 24 12.86 10.40 -0.50
CA ALA A 24 13.95 9.92 -1.34
C ALA A 24 13.55 8.66 -2.12
N ILE A 25 12.92 7.71 -1.44
CA ILE A 25 12.54 6.42 -2.02
C ILE A 25 11.40 6.58 -3.03
N LEU A 26 10.33 7.25 -2.62
CA LEU A 26 9.14 7.41 -3.46
C LEU A 26 9.43 8.29 -4.68
N SER A 27 10.27 9.30 -4.54
CA SER A 27 10.70 10.13 -5.67
C SER A 27 11.40 9.29 -6.75
N SER A 28 12.21 8.33 -6.32
CA SER A 28 12.87 7.40 -7.23
C SER A 28 11.88 6.45 -7.89
N TRP A 29 10.99 5.83 -7.09
CA TRP A 29 10.02 4.87 -7.61
C TRP A 29 9.01 5.51 -8.56
N PHE A 30 8.61 6.76 -8.31
CA PHE A 30 7.63 7.48 -9.10
C PHE A 30 8.25 8.38 -10.18
N SER A 31 9.48 8.10 -10.57
CA SER A 31 10.08 8.76 -11.73
C SER A 31 9.37 8.38 -13.03
N ASP A 32 8.68 7.24 -13.05
CA ASP A 32 7.81 6.81 -14.14
C ASP A 32 6.37 7.27 -13.87
N PRO A 33 5.78 8.14 -14.72
CA PRO A 33 4.40 8.61 -14.56
C PRO A 33 3.37 7.49 -14.48
N LYS A 34 3.59 6.39 -15.20
CA LYS A 34 2.68 5.24 -15.20
C LYS A 34 2.61 4.57 -13.84
N ILE A 35 3.77 4.42 -13.18
CA ILE A 35 3.85 3.82 -11.85
C ILE A 35 3.10 4.69 -10.84
N LEU A 36 3.29 6.00 -10.88
CA LEU A 36 2.56 6.91 -10.01
C LEU A 36 1.05 6.82 -10.24
N HIS A 37 0.62 6.82 -11.49
CA HIS A 37 -0.80 6.73 -11.83
C HIS A 37 -1.42 5.42 -11.33
N PHE A 38 -0.75 4.29 -11.49
CA PHE A 38 -1.26 3.00 -11.03
C PHE A 38 -1.31 2.89 -9.52
N THR A 39 -0.36 3.51 -8.82
CA THR A 39 -0.29 3.47 -7.36
C THR A 39 -1.23 4.48 -6.71
N ALA A 40 -1.32 5.68 -7.28
CA ALA A 40 -2.03 6.80 -6.69
C ALA A 40 -2.68 7.65 -7.81
N PRO A 41 -3.81 7.19 -8.38
CA PRO A 41 -4.40 7.83 -9.55
C PRO A 41 -4.87 9.27 -9.30
N ASN A 42 -5.07 9.67 -8.04
CA ASN A 42 -5.47 11.03 -7.69
C ASN A 42 -4.29 12.00 -7.57
N HIS A 43 -3.07 11.50 -7.69
CA HIS A 43 -1.86 12.32 -7.63
C HIS A 43 -1.33 12.61 -9.02
N GLN A 44 -0.98 13.86 -9.26
CA GLN A 44 -0.43 14.30 -10.54
C GLN A 44 1.09 14.12 -10.57
N TYR A 45 1.60 13.74 -11.73
CA TYR A 45 3.04 13.72 -11.99
C TYR A 45 3.54 15.16 -12.23
N PRO A 46 4.72 15.57 -11.74
CA PRO A 46 5.69 14.73 -11.02
C PRO A 46 5.34 14.55 -9.55
N PHE A 47 5.86 13.49 -8.96
CA PHE A 47 5.66 13.21 -7.54
C PHE A 47 6.24 14.33 -6.68
N LYS A 48 5.45 14.78 -5.68
CA LYS A 48 5.87 15.76 -4.68
C LYS A 48 5.40 15.30 -3.32
N ILE A 49 6.33 15.14 -2.39
CA ILE A 49 6.01 14.62 -1.05
C ILE A 49 5.00 15.51 -0.32
N SER A 50 5.06 16.84 -0.50
CA SER A 50 4.11 17.75 0.14
C SER A 50 2.67 17.51 -0.33
N LYS A 51 2.48 17.26 -1.62
CA LYS A 51 1.16 16.93 -2.20
C LYS A 51 0.69 15.55 -1.78
N TRP A 52 1.61 14.60 -1.75
CA TRP A 52 1.35 13.24 -1.29
C TRP A 52 0.79 13.25 0.13
N ILE A 53 1.43 13.98 1.02
CA ILE A 53 0.99 14.10 2.41
C ILE A 53 -0.33 14.86 2.51
N SER A 54 -0.45 16.03 1.86
CA SER A 54 -1.64 16.88 1.99
C SER A 54 -2.90 16.22 1.42
N LEU A 55 -2.78 15.42 0.37
CA LEU A 55 -3.92 14.76 -0.25
C LEU A 55 -4.30 13.43 0.41
N SER A 56 -3.34 12.69 0.98
CA SER A 56 -3.58 11.31 1.39
C SER A 56 -3.23 10.99 2.84
N TYR A 57 -2.52 11.85 3.56
CA TYR A 57 -1.96 11.49 4.87
C TYR A 57 -2.26 12.51 5.97
N THR A 58 -3.38 13.19 5.89
CA THR A 58 -3.81 14.14 6.93
C THR A 58 -4.74 13.50 7.97
N ASP A 59 -5.28 12.32 7.69
CA ASP A 59 -6.19 11.61 8.61
C ASP A 59 -5.37 10.86 9.67
N GLN A 60 -5.82 10.92 10.92
CA GLN A 60 -5.16 10.24 12.04
C GLN A 60 -5.34 8.71 12.01
N ASN A 61 -6.30 8.22 11.24
CA ASN A 61 -6.63 6.79 11.18
C ASN A 61 -5.83 6.03 10.10
N ILE A 62 -4.73 6.61 9.64
CA ILE A 62 -3.88 5.98 8.63
C ILE A 62 -2.66 5.36 9.28
N ILE A 63 -2.39 4.12 8.90
CA ILE A 63 -1.18 3.39 9.31
C ILE A 63 -0.44 2.99 8.04
N THR A 64 0.87 3.22 8.03
CA THR A 64 1.73 2.90 6.88
C THR A 64 2.81 1.92 7.29
N PHE A 65 2.98 0.88 6.47
CA PHE A 65 4.05 -0.10 6.64
C PHE A 65 4.98 -0.08 5.43
N CYS A 66 6.25 -0.30 5.71
CA CYS A 66 7.24 -0.57 4.68
C CYS A 66 7.80 -1.97 4.84
N LEU A 67 8.09 -2.62 3.72
CA LEU A 67 8.80 -3.89 3.69
C LEU A 67 10.26 -3.62 3.45
N LYS A 68 11.11 -4.17 4.32
CA LYS A 68 12.56 -4.07 4.20
C LYS A 68 13.16 -5.39 3.81
N LEU A 69 14.11 -5.35 2.91
CA LEU A 69 14.96 -6.46 2.57
C LEU A 69 16.36 -6.09 3.05
N ASP A 70 16.83 -6.75 4.10
CA ASP A 70 18.00 -6.34 4.88
C ASP A 70 17.82 -4.89 5.36
N ASN A 71 18.65 -3.96 4.94
CA ASN A 71 18.58 -2.55 5.34
C ASN A 71 17.84 -1.66 4.32
N TRP A 72 17.29 -2.24 3.25
CA TRP A 72 16.69 -1.49 2.16
C TRP A 72 15.16 -1.58 2.19
N ILE A 73 14.49 -0.45 2.11
CA ILE A 73 13.04 -0.41 1.92
C ILE A 73 12.75 -0.73 0.45
N ILE A 74 11.95 -1.77 0.23
CA ILE A 74 11.57 -2.23 -1.12
C ILE A 74 10.06 -2.21 -1.36
N GLY A 75 9.25 -1.94 -0.35
CA GLY A 75 7.81 -1.92 -0.48
C GLY A 75 7.14 -0.97 0.49
N HIS A 76 5.91 -0.57 0.16
CA HIS A 76 5.12 0.40 0.90
C HIS A 76 3.65 0.05 0.77
N ILE A 77 2.89 0.16 1.84
CA ILE A 77 1.44 0.05 1.84
C ILE A 77 0.86 0.91 2.97
N SER A 78 -0.29 1.52 2.71
CA SER A 78 -1.03 2.25 3.73
C SER A 78 -2.42 1.67 3.89
N MET A 79 -3.00 1.85 5.07
CA MET A 79 -4.39 1.52 5.33
C MET A 79 -5.06 2.62 6.13
N LYS A 80 -6.30 2.89 5.80
CA LYS A 80 -7.16 3.83 6.52
C LYS A 80 -8.20 3.03 7.29
N LEU A 81 -8.21 3.20 8.60
CA LEU A 81 -9.12 2.46 9.49
C LEU A 81 -10.46 3.18 9.61
N ASN A 82 -11.54 2.41 9.53
CA ASN A 82 -12.90 2.88 9.81
C ASN A 82 -13.50 1.98 10.88
N ALA A 83 -13.44 2.43 12.14
CA ALA A 83 -13.89 1.64 13.28
C ALA A 83 -15.41 1.43 13.28
N GLU A 84 -16.19 2.40 12.80
CA GLU A 84 -17.66 2.28 12.75
C GLU A 84 -18.09 1.18 11.80
N GLU A 85 -17.47 1.10 10.63
CA GLU A 85 -17.77 0.07 9.64
C GLU A 85 -16.96 -1.23 9.84
N LYS A 86 -16.06 -1.24 10.82
CA LYS A 86 -15.16 -2.35 11.11
C LYS A 86 -14.35 -2.76 9.88
N SER A 87 -13.93 -1.77 9.10
CA SER A 87 -13.23 -1.99 7.84
C SER A 87 -11.94 -1.19 7.77
N ALA A 88 -11.04 -1.63 6.92
CA ALA A 88 -9.82 -0.90 6.59
C ALA A 88 -9.70 -0.81 5.07
N HIS A 89 -9.30 0.35 4.57
CA HIS A 89 -9.10 0.61 3.16
C HIS A 89 -7.61 0.62 2.85
N LEU A 90 -7.17 -0.29 1.98
CA LEU A 90 -5.78 -0.37 1.54
C LEU A 90 -5.53 0.58 0.39
N PHE A 91 -4.40 1.27 0.42
CA PHE A 91 -4.01 2.18 -0.65
C PHE A 91 -2.50 2.35 -0.70
N HIS A 92 -2.02 2.88 -1.81
CA HIS A 92 -0.60 3.16 -2.05
C HIS A 92 0.31 1.95 -1.83
N LEU A 93 -0.13 0.80 -2.36
CA LEU A 93 0.71 -0.41 -2.40
C LEU A 93 1.67 -0.28 -3.58
N ILE A 94 2.95 -0.33 -3.28
CA ILE A 94 3.99 -0.33 -4.31
C ILE A 94 5.18 -1.15 -3.86
N ILE A 95 5.75 -1.90 -4.80
CA ILE A 95 7.01 -2.61 -4.63
C ILE A 95 8.03 -2.01 -5.61
N ASP A 96 9.25 -1.80 -5.16
CA ASP A 96 10.35 -1.36 -6.02
C ASP A 96 10.42 -2.27 -7.27
N GLU A 97 10.53 -1.67 -8.43
CA GLU A 97 10.54 -2.36 -9.72
C GLU A 97 11.55 -3.52 -9.76
N LYS A 98 12.70 -3.34 -9.13
CA LYS A 98 13.76 -4.37 -9.09
C LYS A 98 13.36 -5.63 -8.32
N TYR A 99 12.34 -5.55 -7.50
CA TYR A 99 11.93 -6.63 -6.60
C TYR A 99 10.53 -7.16 -6.90
N ARG A 100 9.94 -6.79 -8.04
CA ARG A 100 8.61 -7.27 -8.44
C ARG A 100 8.64 -8.72 -8.90
N ASN A 101 7.45 -9.34 -8.91
CA ASN A 101 7.25 -10.73 -9.34
C ASN A 101 7.98 -11.75 -8.45
N LYS A 102 8.21 -11.40 -7.19
CA LYS A 102 8.89 -12.26 -6.21
C LYS A 102 8.03 -12.53 -4.97
N GLY A 103 6.75 -12.13 -5.01
CA GLY A 103 5.82 -12.37 -3.92
C GLY A 103 5.83 -11.35 -2.79
N TYR A 104 6.59 -10.27 -2.89
CA TYR A 104 6.69 -9.29 -1.79
C TYR A 104 5.39 -8.50 -1.58
N ALA A 105 4.65 -8.18 -2.64
CA ALA A 105 3.35 -7.51 -2.50
C ALA A 105 2.37 -8.37 -1.69
N LYS A 106 2.32 -9.68 -1.96
CA LYS A 106 1.50 -10.62 -1.19
C LYS A 106 1.89 -10.63 0.28
N ARG A 107 3.19 -10.65 0.56
CA ARG A 107 3.70 -10.66 1.95
C ARG A 107 3.29 -9.40 2.68
N LEU A 108 3.34 -8.25 1.99
CA LEU A 108 2.98 -6.96 2.58
C LEU A 108 1.48 -6.90 2.89
N VAL A 109 0.62 -7.35 1.98
CA VAL A 109 -0.83 -7.41 2.22
C VAL A 109 -1.15 -8.37 3.37
N LYS A 110 -0.52 -9.54 3.40
CA LYS A 110 -0.73 -10.51 4.48
C LYS A 110 -0.30 -9.96 5.84
N HIS A 111 0.77 -9.18 5.88
CA HIS A 111 1.20 -8.51 7.10
C HIS A 111 0.13 -7.56 7.64
N VAL A 112 -0.46 -6.75 6.75
CA VAL A 112 -1.54 -5.84 7.11
C VAL A 112 -2.76 -6.61 7.60
N GLU A 113 -3.15 -7.67 6.91
CA GLU A 113 -4.28 -8.52 7.32
C GLU A 113 -4.07 -9.07 8.73
N GLN A 114 -2.87 -9.59 9.01
CA GLN A 114 -2.58 -10.16 10.33
C GLN A 114 -2.66 -9.11 11.43
N LYS A 115 -2.18 -7.90 11.17
CA LYS A 115 -2.30 -6.79 12.11
C LYS A 115 -3.75 -6.43 12.42
N LEU A 116 -4.62 -6.49 11.43
CA LEU A 116 -6.05 -6.19 11.59
C LEU A 116 -6.78 -7.33 12.32
N ILE A 117 -6.46 -8.57 12.01
CA ILE A 117 -7.03 -9.75 12.69
C ILE A 117 -6.68 -9.71 14.17
N ASP A 118 -5.43 -9.37 14.51
CA ASP A 118 -4.97 -9.29 15.89
C ASP A 118 -5.72 -8.22 16.70
N LYS A 119 -6.26 -7.21 16.03
CA LYS A 119 -7.06 -6.15 16.70
C LYS A 119 -8.51 -6.53 16.95
N GLU A 120 -8.99 -7.62 16.39
CA GLU A 120 -10.36 -8.15 16.54
C GLU A 120 -11.51 -7.19 16.21
N LYS A 121 -11.20 -5.94 15.88
CA LYS A 121 -12.19 -4.88 15.60
C LYS A 121 -12.55 -4.76 14.12
N PHE A 122 -11.75 -5.37 13.26
CA PHE A 122 -11.88 -5.20 11.82
C PHE A 122 -12.18 -6.54 11.17
N ASN A 123 -13.17 -6.54 10.28
CA ASN A 123 -13.61 -7.76 9.60
C ASN A 123 -13.66 -7.64 8.08
N ARG A 124 -13.27 -6.49 7.53
CA ARG A 124 -13.31 -6.28 6.08
C ARG A 124 -12.19 -5.39 5.61
N LEU A 125 -11.60 -5.77 4.47
CA LEU A 125 -10.66 -4.94 3.72
C LEU A 125 -11.32 -4.46 2.43
N SER A 126 -10.99 -3.24 2.01
CA SER A 126 -11.36 -2.73 0.70
C SER A 126 -10.17 -2.07 0.02
N LEU A 127 -10.25 -1.97 -1.29
CA LEU A 127 -9.26 -1.23 -2.07
C LEU A 127 -9.89 -0.80 -3.39
N ASN A 128 -9.26 0.17 -4.05
CA ASN A 128 -9.59 0.57 -5.40
C ASN A 128 -8.39 0.27 -6.30
N CYS A 129 -8.66 -0.19 -7.49
CA CYS A 129 -7.63 -0.53 -8.47
C CYS A 129 -7.95 0.10 -9.82
N VAL A 130 -6.94 0.65 -10.47
CA VAL A 130 -7.08 1.18 -11.84
C VAL A 130 -7.36 0.02 -12.77
N LYS A 131 -8.36 0.14 -13.63
CA LYS A 131 -8.80 -0.95 -14.55
C LYS A 131 -7.67 -1.51 -15.42
N LYS A 132 -6.78 -0.65 -15.87
CA LYS A 132 -5.66 -1.05 -16.74
C LYS A 132 -4.54 -1.78 -16.00
N ASN A 133 -4.55 -1.75 -14.68
CA ASN A 133 -3.52 -2.41 -13.88
C ASN A 133 -3.87 -3.90 -13.69
N GLN A 134 -3.72 -4.68 -14.73
CA GLN A 134 -4.11 -6.09 -14.74
C GLN A 134 -3.30 -6.95 -13.78
N SER A 135 -2.02 -6.66 -13.60
CA SER A 135 -1.19 -7.42 -12.67
C SER A 135 -1.64 -7.22 -11.21
N ALA A 136 -2.05 -5.99 -10.85
CA ALA A 136 -2.58 -5.72 -9.52
C ALA A 136 -3.93 -6.41 -9.31
N LEU A 137 -4.81 -6.37 -10.31
CA LEU A 137 -6.10 -7.06 -10.22
C LEU A 137 -5.91 -8.56 -9.99
N ALA A 138 -5.02 -9.19 -10.73
CA ALA A 138 -4.70 -10.60 -10.56
C ALA A 138 -4.13 -10.89 -9.17
N LEU A 139 -3.26 -10.03 -8.67
CA LEU A 139 -2.70 -10.14 -7.33
C LEU A 139 -3.80 -10.13 -6.28
N TYR A 140 -4.69 -9.15 -6.32
CA TYR A 140 -5.75 -9.01 -5.31
C TYR A 140 -6.73 -10.17 -5.38
N GLN A 141 -7.10 -10.62 -6.57
CA GLN A 141 -7.95 -11.80 -6.72
C GLN A 141 -7.29 -13.04 -6.14
N SER A 142 -5.98 -13.21 -6.34
CA SER A 142 -5.24 -14.34 -5.76
C SER A 142 -5.19 -14.31 -4.24
N LEU A 143 -5.36 -13.12 -3.63
CA LEU A 143 -5.39 -12.93 -2.19
C LEU A 143 -6.80 -13.03 -1.60
N GLY A 144 -7.82 -13.29 -2.42
CA GLY A 144 -9.19 -13.48 -1.97
C GLY A 144 -10.06 -12.24 -2.05
N PHE A 145 -9.61 -11.17 -2.69
CA PHE A 145 -10.46 -10.01 -2.95
C PHE A 145 -11.42 -10.28 -4.09
N SER A 146 -12.65 -9.78 -3.95
CA SER A 146 -13.69 -9.87 -4.96
C SER A 146 -14.09 -8.49 -5.46
N ILE A 147 -14.39 -8.39 -6.74
CA ILE A 147 -14.85 -7.13 -7.33
C ILE A 147 -16.29 -6.88 -6.90
N VAL A 148 -16.55 -5.70 -6.34
CA VAL A 148 -17.92 -5.31 -5.93
C VAL A 148 -18.45 -4.14 -6.75
N LYS A 149 -17.60 -3.40 -7.45
CA LYS A 149 -18.03 -2.27 -8.25
C LYS A 149 -17.00 -1.98 -9.34
N GLU A 150 -17.48 -1.76 -10.56
CA GLU A 150 -16.65 -1.35 -11.69
C GLU A 150 -17.16 -0.03 -12.22
N LYS A 151 -16.46 1.05 -11.88
CA LYS A 151 -16.69 2.38 -12.44
C LYS A 151 -15.40 2.88 -13.06
N LYS A 152 -15.01 4.10 -12.80
CA LYS A 152 -13.72 4.65 -13.20
C LYS A 152 -12.58 3.79 -12.66
N HIS A 153 -12.72 3.31 -11.43
CA HIS A 153 -11.80 2.36 -10.80
C HIS A 153 -12.59 1.12 -10.37
N ILE A 154 -11.88 0.02 -10.19
CA ILE A 154 -12.46 -1.23 -9.70
C ILE A 154 -12.35 -1.24 -8.19
N LYS A 155 -13.49 -1.37 -7.51
CA LYS A 155 -13.53 -1.55 -6.05
C LYS A 155 -13.56 -3.02 -5.73
N MET A 156 -12.68 -3.43 -4.82
CA MET A 156 -12.57 -4.81 -4.38
C MET A 156 -12.67 -4.89 -2.86
N VAL A 157 -13.22 -5.98 -2.36
CA VAL A 157 -13.35 -6.23 -0.93
C VAL A 157 -12.93 -7.64 -0.59
N LYS A 158 -12.51 -7.83 0.66
CA LYS A 158 -12.21 -9.13 1.24
C LYS A 158 -12.70 -9.15 2.68
N ASP A 159 -13.45 -10.21 3.05
CA ASP A 159 -13.87 -10.39 4.42
C ASP A 159 -12.74 -11.08 5.21
N LEU A 160 -12.49 -10.58 6.41
CA LEU A 160 -11.56 -11.13 7.37
C LEU A 160 -12.35 -11.89 8.44
N LYS A 161 -11.81 -12.96 8.90
CA LYS A 161 -12.48 -13.73 9.97
C LYS A 161 -11.77 -13.61 11.27
#